data_57e6ef556aba831a351c9923a6318b90
#
_entry.id   57e6ef556aba831a351c9923a6318b90
#
_cell.length_a   1.000
_cell.length_b   1.000
_cell.length_c   1.000
_cell.angle_alpha   90.00
_cell.angle_beta   90.00
_cell.angle_gamma   90.00
#
_symmetry.space_group_name_H-M   'P 1'
#
loop_
_entity.id
_entity.type
_entity.pdbx_description
1 polymer ?
#
loop_
_entity_poly.entity_id
_entity_poly.type
_entity_poly.pdbx_seq_one_letter_code
_entity_poly.pdbx_strand_id
1 'polypeptide(L)'
;ETINDADGFVANFWRAVAADPEAVAHHADWPVNENDLFARHSWLVRQRENLTERLHADPDWYDAKVAGWWCWGACNWIGTGWCSGTGPWIHDGTGLVDARQLPHLGNAGRGINRQLPHLGDAGRGINRKLPHLGDAGQGDEHPRSAYIREWFALLQARLRDVRVTCGDWSRVVKDSVTTRHGLTAAFLDPPYTKGAMDYSAGGVGGALADEVREWCVANGDNKALRIVLCGHAGEHDALL
;
A
#
# COMPACT_ATOMS: atom_id res chain seq x y z
N GLU A 1 10.76 16.61 3.95
CA GLU A 1 9.73 15.58 4.19
C GLU A 1 10.35 14.20 4.26
N THR A 2 9.78 13.33 5.07
CA THR A 2 10.22 11.91 5.16
C THR A 2 8.99 11.01 5.08
N ILE A 3 9.07 9.99 4.24
CA ILE A 3 8.12 8.89 4.17
C ILE A 3 8.82 7.64 4.70
N ASN A 4 8.14 6.87 5.54
CA ASN A 4 8.65 5.58 6.02
C ASN A 4 7.58 4.50 5.86
N ASP A 5 8.01 3.34 5.40
CA ASP A 5 7.20 2.13 5.37
C ASP A 5 8.08 0.92 5.69
N ALA A 6 7.51 -0.08 6.33
CA ALA A 6 8.21 -1.34 6.59
C ALA A 6 8.18 -2.29 5.37
N ASP A 7 7.26 -2.07 4.43
CA ASP A 7 7.12 -2.90 3.24
C ASP A 7 8.15 -2.52 2.17
N GLY A 8 9.01 -3.46 1.82
CA GLY A 8 9.99 -3.31 0.75
C GLY A 8 9.37 -3.00 -0.63
N PHE A 9 8.14 -3.44 -0.89
CA PHE A 9 7.45 -3.09 -2.15
C PHE A 9 7.13 -1.60 -2.23
N VAL A 10 6.65 -1.02 -1.14
CA VAL A 10 6.38 0.42 -1.04
C VAL A 10 7.66 1.23 -1.20
N ALA A 11 8.71 0.83 -0.49
CA ALA A 11 10.01 1.50 -0.57
C ALA A 11 10.63 1.41 -1.97
N ASN A 12 10.56 0.22 -2.60
CA ASN A 12 11.02 0.04 -3.98
C ASN A 12 10.19 0.88 -4.96
N PHE A 13 8.87 0.95 -4.78
CA PHE A 13 8.00 1.76 -5.65
C PHE A 13 8.43 3.23 -5.63
N TRP A 14 8.60 3.82 -4.47
CA TRP A 14 9.03 5.21 -4.37
C TRP A 14 10.42 5.45 -4.96
N ARG A 15 11.38 4.53 -4.70
CA ARG A 15 12.72 4.63 -5.27
C ARG A 15 12.71 4.49 -6.78
N ALA A 16 11.96 3.53 -7.33
CA ALA A 16 11.86 3.31 -8.76
C ALA A 16 11.19 4.49 -9.48
N VAL A 17 10.10 5.05 -8.93
CA VAL A 17 9.44 6.24 -9.49
C VAL A 17 10.37 7.46 -9.45
N ALA A 18 11.14 7.63 -8.36
CA ALA A 18 12.11 8.71 -8.28
C ALA A 18 13.23 8.59 -9.33
N ALA A 19 13.68 7.37 -9.64
CA ALA A 19 14.76 7.10 -10.56
C ALA A 19 14.30 7.04 -12.03
N ASP A 20 13.26 6.25 -12.32
CA ASP A 20 12.78 5.95 -13.68
C ASP A 20 11.26 5.77 -13.72
N PRO A 21 10.50 6.88 -13.67
CA PRO A 21 9.04 6.86 -13.70
C PRO A 21 8.48 6.24 -14.99
N GLU A 22 9.18 6.36 -16.11
CA GLU A 22 8.73 5.84 -17.39
C GLU A 22 8.76 4.31 -17.42
N ALA A 23 9.82 3.69 -16.90
CA ALA A 23 9.89 2.24 -16.80
C ALA A 23 8.83 1.69 -15.82
N VAL A 24 8.57 2.39 -14.69
CA VAL A 24 7.51 2.00 -13.76
C VAL A 24 6.14 2.11 -14.42
N ALA A 25 5.88 3.21 -15.14
CA ALA A 25 4.63 3.43 -15.86
C ALA A 25 4.39 2.34 -16.92
N HIS A 26 5.42 1.96 -17.68
CA HIS A 26 5.36 0.88 -18.65
C HIS A 26 4.86 -0.44 -18.03
N HIS A 27 5.35 -0.78 -16.85
CA HIS A 27 4.95 -2.00 -16.14
C HIS A 27 3.60 -1.87 -15.40
N ALA A 28 3.16 -0.66 -15.08
CA ALA A 28 1.86 -0.39 -14.46
C ALA A 28 0.71 -0.28 -15.47
N ASP A 29 1.04 0.00 -16.74
CA ASP A 29 0.06 0.19 -17.81
C ASP A 29 -0.27 -1.14 -18.49
N TRP A 30 -1.15 -1.91 -17.87
CA TRP A 30 -1.55 -3.23 -18.38
C TRP A 30 -3.05 -3.45 -18.26
N PRO A 31 -3.70 -4.08 -19.24
CA PRO A 31 -5.10 -4.49 -19.12
C PRO A 31 -5.34 -5.39 -17.91
N VAL A 32 -6.53 -5.29 -17.32
CA VAL A 32 -6.89 -6.16 -16.20
C VAL A 32 -7.28 -7.52 -16.72
N ASN A 33 -6.57 -8.55 -16.28
CA ASN A 33 -6.84 -9.94 -16.56
C ASN A 33 -6.61 -10.73 -15.27
N GLU A 34 -7.54 -11.61 -14.90
CA GLU A 34 -7.48 -12.39 -13.68
C GLU A 34 -6.24 -13.29 -13.63
N ASN A 35 -5.91 -13.96 -14.74
CA ASN A 35 -4.72 -14.80 -14.82
C ASN A 35 -3.44 -13.98 -14.63
N ASP A 36 -3.39 -12.77 -15.18
CA ASP A 36 -2.25 -11.87 -15.01
C ASP A 36 -2.14 -11.39 -13.56
N LEU A 37 -3.28 -11.10 -12.90
CA LEU A 37 -3.29 -10.75 -11.48
C LEU A 37 -2.66 -11.86 -10.63
N PHE A 38 -3.07 -13.12 -10.84
CA PHE A 38 -2.55 -14.24 -10.09
C PHE A 38 -1.09 -14.54 -10.40
N ALA A 39 -0.72 -14.51 -11.67
CA ALA A 39 0.67 -14.74 -12.09
C ALA A 39 1.62 -13.70 -11.51
N ARG A 40 1.24 -12.42 -11.56
CA ARG A 40 2.03 -11.31 -11.00
C ARG A 40 2.06 -11.35 -9.48
N HIS A 41 0.93 -11.62 -8.83
CA HIS A 41 0.89 -11.82 -7.38
C HIS A 41 1.88 -12.91 -6.94
N SER A 42 1.79 -14.09 -7.53
CA SER A 42 2.69 -15.21 -7.22
C SER A 42 4.15 -14.89 -7.49
N TRP A 43 4.44 -14.18 -8.57
CA TRP A 43 5.80 -13.76 -8.88
C TRP A 43 6.33 -12.73 -7.88
N LEU A 44 5.53 -11.72 -7.53
CA LEU A 44 5.89 -10.68 -6.57
C LEU A 44 6.13 -11.25 -5.18
N VAL A 45 5.27 -12.16 -4.69
CA VAL A 45 5.47 -12.83 -3.40
C VAL A 45 6.86 -13.47 -3.32
N ARG A 46 7.31 -14.13 -4.40
CA ARG A 46 8.67 -14.72 -4.44
C ARG A 46 9.80 -13.71 -4.46
N GLN A 47 9.56 -12.46 -4.87
CA GLN A 47 10.58 -11.41 -4.84
C GLN A 47 10.77 -10.80 -3.45
N ARG A 48 9.79 -10.93 -2.56
CA ARG A 48 9.72 -10.25 -1.26
C ARG A 48 10.98 -10.44 -0.41
N GLU A 49 11.43 -11.70 -0.26
CA GLU A 49 12.54 -12.05 0.64
C GLU A 49 13.83 -11.29 0.31
N ASN A 50 14.11 -11.08 -0.97
CA ASN A 50 15.34 -10.45 -1.43
C ASN A 50 15.20 -8.94 -1.67
N LEU A 51 13.96 -8.42 -1.68
CA LEU A 51 13.71 -7.04 -2.09
C LEU A 51 14.30 -6.03 -1.11
N THR A 52 13.99 -6.18 0.16
CA THR A 52 14.48 -5.28 1.23
C THR A 52 15.99 -5.36 1.38
N GLU A 53 16.56 -6.56 1.29
CA GLU A 53 18.01 -6.76 1.35
C GLU A 53 18.73 -6.01 0.23
N ARG A 54 18.24 -6.14 -1.00
CA ARG A 54 18.79 -5.42 -2.17
C ARG A 54 18.68 -3.90 -2.03
N LEU A 55 17.53 -3.42 -1.56
CA LEU A 55 17.33 -1.99 -1.31
C LEU A 55 18.31 -1.42 -0.28
N HIS A 56 18.75 -2.23 0.68
CA HIS A 56 19.71 -1.82 1.70
C HIS A 56 21.16 -1.98 1.24
N ALA A 57 21.44 -2.95 0.38
CA ALA A 57 22.80 -3.25 -0.09
C ALA A 57 23.31 -2.26 -1.15
N ASP A 58 22.40 -1.78 -2.01
CA ASP A 58 22.75 -0.92 -3.13
C ASP A 58 21.85 0.35 -3.13
N PRO A 59 22.43 1.55 -2.93
CA PRO A 59 21.67 2.79 -2.89
C PRO A 59 21.05 3.16 -4.26
N ASP A 60 21.63 2.68 -5.35
CA ASP A 60 21.16 2.98 -6.70
C ASP A 60 20.24 1.90 -7.26
N TRP A 61 20.12 0.77 -6.56
CA TRP A 61 19.30 -0.33 -7.01
C TRP A 61 17.79 -0.06 -6.80
N TYR A 62 17.02 -0.32 -7.82
CA TYR A 62 15.56 -0.41 -7.81
C TYR A 62 15.11 -1.47 -8.84
N ASP A 63 13.87 -1.91 -8.72
CA ASP A 63 13.25 -2.78 -9.72
C ASP A 63 11.94 -2.15 -10.20
N ALA A 64 11.98 -1.57 -11.40
CA ALA A 64 10.84 -0.91 -12.02
C ALA A 64 9.70 -1.89 -12.35
N LYS A 65 10.02 -3.15 -12.65
CA LYS A 65 9.03 -4.18 -12.94
C LYS A 65 8.28 -4.58 -11.66
N VAL A 66 9.01 -4.79 -10.56
CA VAL A 66 8.40 -5.02 -9.24
C VAL A 66 7.50 -3.85 -8.88
N ALA A 67 7.99 -2.62 -9.02
CA ALA A 67 7.27 -1.40 -8.68
C ALA A 67 5.97 -1.26 -9.50
N GLY A 68 6.07 -1.37 -10.83
CA GLY A 68 4.93 -1.22 -11.72
C GLY A 68 3.88 -2.33 -11.55
N TRP A 69 4.31 -3.58 -11.43
CA TRP A 69 3.38 -4.69 -11.21
C TRP A 69 2.73 -4.65 -9.84
N TRP A 70 3.48 -4.24 -8.80
CA TRP A 70 2.92 -4.05 -7.46
C TRP A 70 1.85 -2.95 -7.46
N CYS A 71 2.13 -1.80 -8.05
CA CYS A 71 1.20 -0.68 -8.16
C CYS A 71 -0.04 -1.06 -8.98
N TRP A 72 0.15 -1.68 -10.15
CA TRP A 72 -0.94 -2.15 -10.99
C TRP A 72 -1.87 -3.12 -10.26
N GLY A 73 -1.30 -4.08 -9.55
CA GLY A 73 -2.10 -5.06 -8.81
C GLY A 73 -2.77 -4.47 -7.58
N ALA A 74 -2.13 -3.55 -6.85
CA ALA A 74 -2.74 -2.84 -5.73
C ALA A 74 -4.01 -2.08 -6.16
N CYS A 75 -4.05 -1.58 -7.39
CA CYS A 75 -5.21 -0.91 -7.95
C CYS A 75 -6.31 -1.85 -8.46
N ASN A 76 -5.98 -3.10 -8.77
CA ASN A 76 -6.88 -4.05 -9.44
C ASN A 76 -7.27 -5.26 -8.58
N TRP A 77 -6.55 -5.52 -7.50
CA TRP A 77 -6.84 -6.62 -6.59
C TRP A 77 -8.13 -6.38 -5.81
N ILE A 78 -8.97 -7.39 -5.73
CA ILE A 78 -10.22 -7.33 -4.96
C ILE A 78 -10.03 -8.08 -3.66
N GLY A 79 -10.20 -7.39 -2.54
CA GLY A 79 -10.01 -7.94 -1.20
C GLY A 79 -8.66 -7.58 -0.59
N THR A 80 -8.27 -8.35 0.40
CA THR A 80 -7.00 -8.20 1.14
C THR A 80 -5.92 -9.12 0.60
N GLY A 81 -4.67 -8.94 1.02
CA GLY A 81 -3.61 -9.91 0.81
C GLY A 81 -2.79 -9.72 -0.47
N TRP A 82 -2.93 -8.61 -1.21
CA TRP A 82 -2.04 -8.34 -2.35
C TRP A 82 -0.58 -8.34 -1.92
N CYS A 83 0.19 -9.24 -2.50
CA CYS A 83 1.61 -9.49 -2.20
C CYS A 83 1.93 -9.84 -0.74
N SER A 84 0.94 -10.07 0.14
CA SER A 84 1.22 -10.40 1.55
C SER A 84 1.67 -11.84 1.76
N GLY A 85 1.35 -12.75 0.85
CA GLY A 85 1.54 -14.20 1.05
C GLY A 85 0.50 -14.82 1.99
N THR A 86 -0.35 -14.00 2.59
CA THR A 86 -1.54 -14.35 3.35
C THR A 86 -2.76 -13.82 2.61
N GLY A 87 -3.91 -14.35 2.87
CA GLY A 87 -5.12 -13.93 2.18
C GLY A 87 -5.80 -15.09 1.46
N PRO A 88 -6.83 -14.81 0.64
CA PRO A 88 -7.61 -15.88 0.02
C PRO A 88 -6.81 -16.74 -0.96
N TRP A 89 -5.70 -16.22 -1.45
CA TRP A 89 -4.81 -16.93 -2.36
C TRP A 89 -3.45 -17.12 -1.71
N ILE A 90 -3.13 -18.36 -1.37
CA ILE A 90 -1.86 -18.75 -0.79
C ILE A 90 -1.04 -19.55 -1.80
N HIS A 91 0.29 -19.45 -1.72
CA HIS A 91 1.18 -20.27 -2.52
C HIS A 91 1.53 -21.55 -1.76
N ASP A 92 1.13 -22.70 -2.28
CA ASP A 92 1.35 -24.03 -1.66
C ASP A 92 2.70 -24.68 -2.02
N GLY A 93 3.57 -23.94 -2.72
CA GLY A 93 4.83 -24.46 -3.25
C GLY A 93 4.74 -24.86 -4.73
N THR A 94 3.58 -25.13 -5.26
CA THR A 94 3.35 -25.52 -6.67
C THR A 94 2.62 -24.44 -7.45
N GLY A 95 1.79 -23.62 -6.78
CA GLY A 95 1.00 -22.56 -7.39
C GLY A 95 0.17 -21.81 -6.36
N LEU A 96 -0.67 -20.89 -6.85
CA LEU A 96 -1.66 -20.22 -6.02
C LEU A 96 -2.87 -21.13 -5.83
N VAL A 97 -3.22 -21.37 -4.58
CA VAL A 97 -4.44 -22.08 -4.20
C VAL A 97 -5.37 -21.14 -3.46
N ASP A 98 -6.66 -21.25 -3.72
CA ASP A 98 -7.69 -20.52 -3.01
C ASP A 98 -7.86 -21.12 -1.60
N ALA A 99 -7.36 -20.41 -0.59
CA ALA A 99 -7.47 -20.82 0.81
C ALA A 99 -8.83 -20.51 1.42
N ARG A 100 -9.71 -19.82 0.69
CA ARG A 100 -11.07 -19.59 1.16
C ARG A 100 -11.80 -20.92 1.24
N GLN A 101 -12.38 -21.21 2.38
CA GLN A 101 -13.44 -22.19 2.42
C GLN A 101 -14.58 -21.65 1.56
N LEU A 102 -14.79 -22.27 0.39
CA LEU A 102 -15.96 -21.96 -0.42
C LEU A 102 -17.17 -22.05 0.48
N PRO A 103 -18.02 -21.02 0.56
CA PRO A 103 -19.22 -21.09 1.34
C PRO A 103 -19.99 -22.32 0.91
N HIS A 104 -20.34 -23.14 1.87
CA HIS A 104 -21.05 -24.39 1.65
C HIS A 104 -22.26 -24.11 0.75
N LEU A 105 -22.31 -24.73 -0.40
CA LEU A 105 -23.35 -24.54 -1.42
C LEU A 105 -24.75 -24.96 -0.95
N GLY A 106 -24.93 -25.24 0.34
CA GLY A 106 -26.22 -25.55 0.95
C GLY A 106 -27.32 -24.48 0.81
N ASN A 107 -26.96 -23.30 0.33
CA ASN A 107 -27.88 -22.22 -0.03
C ASN A 107 -27.84 -21.90 -1.53
N ALA A 108 -27.39 -22.82 -2.35
CA ALA A 108 -27.28 -22.70 -3.80
C ALA A 108 -28.65 -22.51 -4.48
N GLY A 109 -29.47 -21.74 -4.15
CA GLY A 109 -30.74 -21.33 -4.77
C GLY A 109 -31.17 -19.96 -4.37
N ARG A 110 -30.46 -19.36 -3.42
CA ARG A 110 -30.73 -17.98 -2.99
C ARG A 110 -29.77 -17.06 -3.67
N GLY A 111 -29.85 -16.96 -4.98
CA GLY A 111 -29.04 -16.09 -5.78
C GLY A 111 -27.92 -15.42 -4.99
N ILE A 112 -26.71 -15.52 -5.42
CA ILE A 112 -25.58 -14.83 -4.77
C ILE A 112 -26.14 -13.52 -4.26
N ASN A 113 -26.21 -13.34 -2.96
CA ASN A 113 -26.43 -12.04 -2.38
C ASN A 113 -25.14 -11.26 -2.74
N ARG A 114 -25.05 -10.94 -4.01
CA ARG A 114 -24.19 -9.88 -4.49
C ARG A 114 -24.83 -8.61 -3.93
N GLN A 115 -24.67 -8.41 -2.65
CA GLN A 115 -24.38 -7.08 -2.26
C GLN A 115 -23.09 -6.77 -3.02
N LEU A 116 -23.28 -6.34 -4.27
CA LEU A 116 -22.32 -5.43 -4.87
C LEU A 116 -21.93 -4.56 -3.69
N PRO A 117 -20.62 -4.46 -3.35
CA PRO A 117 -20.23 -3.54 -2.33
C PRO A 117 -20.99 -2.28 -2.67
N HIS A 118 -21.95 -1.95 -1.81
CA HIS A 118 -22.73 -0.74 -2.00
C HIS A 118 -21.65 0.32 -1.88
N LEU A 119 -21.16 0.73 -3.04
CA LEU A 119 -20.27 1.86 -3.19
C LEU A 119 -21.07 3.12 -2.88
N GLY A 120 -21.91 3.04 -1.82
CA GLY A 120 -22.40 4.18 -1.13
C GLY A 120 -21.22 5.05 -0.77
N ASP A 121 -21.47 6.23 -0.32
CA ASP A 121 -20.51 7.29 -0.08
C ASP A 121 -19.20 6.91 0.67
N ALA A 122 -19.11 5.71 1.25
CA ALA A 122 -17.89 5.13 1.82
C ALA A 122 -16.76 4.87 0.80
N GLY A 123 -17.03 4.91 -0.49
CA GLY A 123 -16.03 4.83 -1.57
C GLY A 123 -15.48 6.18 -2.01
N ARG A 124 -15.87 7.27 -1.38
CA ARG A 124 -15.41 8.63 -1.70
C ARG A 124 -14.14 9.06 -0.96
N GLY A 125 -13.53 8.15 -0.21
CA GLY A 125 -12.18 8.36 0.25
C GLY A 125 -11.24 8.41 -0.94
N ILE A 126 -10.50 9.52 -1.06
CA ILE A 126 -9.57 9.81 -2.15
C ILE A 126 -10.30 9.71 -3.50
N ASN A 127 -10.60 10.85 -4.05
CA ASN A 127 -11.13 11.04 -5.39
C ASN A 127 -10.61 9.95 -6.32
N ARG A 128 -11.36 8.88 -6.50
CA ARG A 128 -11.03 7.81 -7.44
C ARG A 128 -11.26 8.31 -8.86
N LYS A 129 -10.46 9.27 -9.25
CA LYS A 129 -10.08 9.45 -10.64
C LYS A 129 -8.93 8.48 -10.95
N LEU A 130 -9.01 7.27 -10.41
CA LEU A 130 -8.34 6.13 -11.03
C LEU A 130 -8.95 6.03 -12.42
N PRO A 131 -8.15 5.68 -13.46
CA PRO A 131 -8.67 5.51 -14.79
C PRO A 131 -9.88 4.60 -14.68
N HIS A 132 -11.04 5.19 -14.92
CA HIS A 132 -12.31 4.53 -14.79
C HIS A 132 -12.33 3.48 -15.90
N LEU A 133 -12.10 2.22 -15.59
CA LEU A 133 -12.17 1.13 -16.56
C LEU A 133 -13.54 1.02 -17.22
N GLY A 134 -14.56 1.69 -16.65
CA GLY A 134 -15.87 1.84 -17.25
C GLY A 134 -15.89 2.69 -18.51
N ASP A 135 -14.91 3.56 -18.70
CA ASP A 135 -14.78 4.44 -19.86
C ASP A 135 -13.76 3.92 -20.89
N ALA A 136 -13.29 2.69 -20.72
CA ALA A 136 -12.40 2.00 -21.65
C ALA A 136 -13.11 1.73 -22.99
N GLY A 137 -13.35 2.74 -23.77
CA GLY A 137 -14.06 2.70 -25.06
C GLY A 137 -14.73 4.01 -25.42
N GLN A 138 -14.74 4.97 -24.53
CA GLN A 138 -15.35 6.28 -24.78
C GLN A 138 -14.34 7.36 -25.23
N GLY A 139 -13.26 6.97 -25.91
CA GLY A 139 -12.41 7.92 -26.61
C GLY A 139 -11.98 9.13 -25.77
N ASP A 140 -11.47 8.90 -24.56
CA ASP A 140 -10.90 9.97 -23.75
C ASP A 140 -9.74 10.61 -24.48
N GLU A 141 -9.69 11.93 -24.48
CA GLU A 141 -8.60 12.72 -25.05
C GLU A 141 -7.23 12.41 -24.38
N HIS A 142 -7.25 11.70 -23.25
CA HIS A 142 -6.08 11.22 -22.51
C HIS A 142 -6.08 9.70 -22.41
N PRO A 143 -5.35 8.99 -23.28
CA PRO A 143 -5.16 7.56 -23.14
C PRO A 143 -4.58 7.24 -21.75
N ARG A 144 -5.06 6.16 -21.14
CA ARG A 144 -4.61 5.67 -19.81
C ARG A 144 -3.09 5.71 -19.66
N SER A 145 -2.38 5.29 -20.69
CA SER A 145 -0.91 5.29 -20.73
C SER A 145 -0.30 6.68 -20.53
N ALA A 146 -0.85 7.70 -21.19
CA ALA A 146 -0.38 9.08 -21.04
C ALA A 146 -0.63 9.59 -19.63
N TYR A 147 -1.81 9.31 -19.07
CA TYR A 147 -2.16 9.69 -17.71
C TYR A 147 -1.23 9.06 -16.65
N ILE A 148 -0.94 7.77 -16.75
CA ILE A 148 -0.03 7.09 -15.81
C ILE A 148 1.38 7.68 -15.87
N ARG A 149 1.90 7.95 -17.08
CA ARG A 149 3.23 8.57 -17.29
C ARG A 149 3.29 9.97 -16.71
N GLU A 150 2.30 10.80 -17.01
CA GLU A 150 2.22 12.16 -16.46
C GLU A 150 2.18 12.13 -14.93
N TRP A 151 1.34 11.26 -14.35
CA TRP A 151 1.22 11.13 -12.91
C TRP A 151 2.55 10.71 -12.25
N PHE A 152 3.25 9.73 -12.82
CA PHE A 152 4.53 9.29 -12.26
C PHE A 152 5.64 10.32 -12.46
N ALA A 153 5.62 11.10 -13.53
CA ALA A 153 6.52 12.23 -13.70
C ALA A 153 6.29 13.33 -12.64
N LEU A 154 5.04 13.61 -12.31
CA LEU A 154 4.71 14.53 -11.22
C LEU A 154 5.17 13.99 -9.85
N LEU A 155 5.00 12.71 -9.61
CA LEU A 155 5.52 12.06 -8.40
C LEU A 155 7.05 12.11 -8.34
N GLN A 156 7.74 11.85 -9.44
CA GLN A 156 9.21 11.98 -9.52
C GLN A 156 9.66 13.39 -9.12
N ALA A 157 9.02 14.41 -9.68
CA ALA A 157 9.34 15.79 -9.36
C ALA A 157 9.12 16.08 -7.85
N ARG A 158 8.04 15.56 -7.27
CA ARG A 158 7.72 15.70 -5.85
C ARG A 158 8.70 14.98 -4.94
N LEU A 159 9.15 13.80 -5.33
CA LEU A 159 10.05 12.95 -4.53
C LEU A 159 11.47 13.51 -4.38
N ARG A 160 11.86 14.51 -5.17
CA ARG A 160 13.18 15.17 -5.04
C ARG A 160 13.41 15.77 -3.65
N ASP A 161 12.35 16.24 -3.01
CA ASP A 161 12.39 16.86 -1.69
C ASP A 161 11.91 15.92 -0.57
N VAL A 162 11.79 14.62 -0.87
CA VAL A 162 11.26 13.61 0.04
C VAL A 162 12.32 12.55 0.31
N ARG A 163 12.62 12.35 1.59
CA ARG A 163 13.42 11.21 2.03
C ARG A 163 12.52 9.98 2.12
N VAL A 164 12.86 8.95 1.40
CA VAL A 164 12.20 7.63 1.51
C VAL A 164 13.03 6.71 2.39
N THR A 165 12.40 6.11 3.38
CA THR A 165 13.02 5.16 4.31
C THR A 165 12.21 3.88 4.35
N CYS A 166 12.90 2.75 4.60
CA CYS A 166 12.26 1.44 4.73
C CYS A 166 12.66 0.81 6.06
N GLY A 167 11.67 0.36 6.84
CA GLY A 167 11.88 -0.34 8.10
C GLY A 167 11.08 0.23 9.25
N ASP A 168 11.52 -0.06 10.46
CA ASP A 168 10.83 0.29 11.69
C ASP A 168 10.54 1.81 11.80
N TRP A 169 9.30 2.14 12.11
CA TRP A 169 8.78 3.50 12.18
C TRP A 169 9.46 4.35 13.27
N SER A 170 9.82 3.73 14.39
CA SER A 170 10.39 4.44 15.55
C SER A 170 11.71 5.16 15.22
N ARG A 171 12.39 4.70 14.17
CA ARG A 171 13.66 5.31 13.72
C ARG A 171 13.46 6.74 13.20
N VAL A 172 12.31 7.01 12.57
CA VAL A 172 12.06 8.29 11.88
C VAL A 172 11.31 9.30 12.74
N VAL A 173 10.86 8.89 13.92
CA VAL A 173 10.19 9.79 14.89
C VAL A 173 11.09 10.21 16.06
N LYS A 174 12.35 9.81 16.05
CA LYS A 174 13.32 10.23 17.08
C LYS A 174 13.58 11.73 17.00
N ASP A 175 13.88 12.37 18.13
CA ASP A 175 14.18 13.80 18.22
C ASP A 175 15.26 14.26 17.24
N SER A 176 16.28 13.43 17.00
CA SER A 176 17.36 13.74 16.07
C SER A 176 16.90 13.88 14.61
N VAL A 177 15.76 13.32 14.25
CA VAL A 177 15.18 13.36 12.90
C VAL A 177 13.96 14.27 12.79
N THR A 178 13.40 14.67 13.91
CA THR A 178 12.18 15.47 14.03
C THR A 178 12.43 16.83 14.69
N THR A 179 12.20 16.93 15.97
CA THR A 179 12.17 18.18 16.76
C THR A 179 13.49 18.95 16.77
N ARG A 180 14.62 18.27 16.57
CA ARG A 180 15.93 18.93 16.43
C ARG A 180 16.01 19.86 15.21
N HIS A 181 15.18 19.62 14.19
CA HIS A 181 15.11 20.43 12.98
C HIS A 181 14.03 21.52 13.04
N GLY A 182 13.27 21.59 14.13
CA GLY A 182 12.21 22.57 14.36
C GLY A 182 10.84 21.93 14.54
N LEU A 183 9.80 22.75 14.34
CA LEU A 183 8.42 22.28 14.42
C LEU A 183 8.15 21.20 13.35
N THR A 184 7.77 20.03 13.81
CA THR A 184 7.60 18.84 12.97
C THR A 184 6.17 18.31 13.04
N ALA A 185 5.58 17.99 11.90
CA ALA A 185 4.33 17.24 11.82
C ALA A 185 4.64 15.74 11.59
N ALA A 186 4.06 14.88 12.41
CA ALA A 186 4.10 13.43 12.28
C ALA A 186 2.72 12.91 11.93
N PHE A 187 2.57 12.32 10.74
CA PHE A 187 1.36 11.61 10.31
C PHE A 187 1.61 10.12 10.45
N LEU A 188 0.86 9.45 11.33
CA LEU A 188 1.04 8.05 11.68
C LEU A 188 -0.20 7.27 11.27
N ASP A 189 0.00 6.27 10.41
CA ASP A 189 -1.04 5.39 9.89
C ASP A 189 -0.65 3.93 10.17
N PRO A 190 -0.71 3.49 11.45
CA PRO A 190 -0.37 2.12 11.81
C PRO A 190 -1.44 1.15 11.31
N PRO A 191 -1.13 -0.16 11.26
CA PRO A 191 -2.14 -1.18 11.02
C PRO A 191 -3.27 -1.09 12.03
N TYR A 192 -4.51 -1.07 11.56
CA TYR A 192 -5.67 -0.94 12.44
C TYR A 192 -5.94 -2.21 13.25
N THR A 193 -6.35 -2.06 14.51
CA THR A 193 -6.59 -3.20 15.40
C THR A 193 -7.88 -3.95 15.10
N LYS A 194 -8.86 -3.25 14.50
CA LYS A 194 -10.17 -3.80 14.15
C LYS A 194 -10.28 -3.97 12.64
N GLY A 195 -10.14 -5.17 12.19
CA GLY A 195 -10.31 -5.53 10.78
C GLY A 195 -9.23 -6.53 10.36
N ALA A 196 -9.63 -7.60 9.73
CA ALA A 196 -8.71 -8.63 9.23
C ALA A 196 -7.99 -8.14 7.96
N MET A 197 -7.28 -7.02 8.04
CA MET A 197 -6.32 -6.67 7.00
C MET A 197 -5.00 -7.30 7.35
N ASP A 198 -4.59 -8.28 6.54
CA ASP A 198 -3.25 -8.83 6.58
C ASP A 198 -2.26 -7.79 6.05
N TYR A 199 -1.57 -7.14 6.96
CA TYR A 199 -0.46 -6.28 6.61
C TYR A 199 0.77 -7.14 6.30
N SER A 200 1.33 -6.95 5.13
CA SER A 200 2.41 -7.76 4.56
C SER A 200 3.73 -7.73 5.36
N ALA A 201 3.85 -6.84 6.32
CA ALA A 201 5.06 -6.68 7.14
C ALA A 201 5.13 -7.64 8.36
N GLY A 202 4.27 -8.66 8.44
CA GLY A 202 4.45 -9.79 9.39
C GLY A 202 4.22 -9.49 10.87
N GLY A 203 3.68 -8.34 11.22
CA GLY A 203 3.35 -7.98 12.60
C GLY A 203 1.90 -8.32 12.97
N VAL A 204 1.67 -8.74 14.20
CA VAL A 204 0.32 -8.74 14.77
C VAL A 204 -0.11 -7.27 14.87
N GLY A 205 -0.93 -6.80 13.94
CA GLY A 205 -1.27 -5.38 13.75
C GLY A 205 -1.66 -4.64 15.03
N GLY A 206 -2.24 -5.34 16.01
CA GLY A 206 -2.61 -4.76 17.29
C GLY A 206 -1.44 -4.26 18.13
N ALA A 207 -0.35 -5.01 18.23
CA ALA A 207 0.80 -4.62 19.05
C ALA A 207 1.48 -3.34 18.50
N LEU A 208 1.63 -3.25 17.18
CA LEU A 208 2.22 -2.05 16.55
C LEU A 208 1.33 -0.81 16.71
N ALA A 209 0.02 -0.97 16.56
CA ALA A 209 -0.92 0.14 16.78
C ALA A 209 -0.88 0.64 18.24
N ASP A 210 -0.73 -0.27 19.21
CA ASP A 210 -0.58 0.07 20.62
C ASP A 210 0.73 0.82 20.89
N GLU A 211 1.86 0.36 20.34
CA GLU A 211 3.15 1.05 20.46
C GLU A 211 3.10 2.46 19.88
N VAL A 212 2.50 2.62 18.70
CA VAL A 212 2.34 3.93 18.06
C VAL A 212 1.46 4.84 18.92
N ARG A 213 0.36 4.31 19.46
CA ARG A 213 -0.53 5.06 20.36
C ARG A 213 0.19 5.50 21.64
N GLU A 214 0.94 4.62 22.27
CA GLU A 214 1.73 4.95 23.47
C GLU A 214 2.74 6.06 23.17
N TRP A 215 3.40 6.00 22.03
CA TRP A 215 4.30 7.07 21.61
C TRP A 215 3.57 8.40 21.40
N CYS A 216 2.36 8.40 20.83
CA CYS A 216 1.54 9.59 20.66
C CYS A 216 1.19 10.21 22.01
N VAL A 217 0.79 9.41 22.99
CA VAL A 217 0.50 9.87 24.37
C VAL A 217 1.74 10.48 25.00
N ALA A 218 2.87 9.80 24.94
CA ALA A 218 4.12 10.25 25.56
C ALA A 218 4.66 11.56 24.95
N ASN A 219 4.29 11.87 23.70
CA ASN A 219 4.79 13.03 22.97
C ASN A 219 3.71 14.10 22.69
N GLY A 220 2.48 13.90 23.14
CA GLY A 220 1.35 14.80 22.87
C GLY A 220 1.54 16.23 23.38
N ASP A 221 2.21 16.41 24.50
CA ASP A 221 2.51 17.69 25.10
C ASP A 221 3.74 18.41 24.49
N ASN A 222 4.46 17.75 23.58
CA ASN A 222 5.65 18.33 22.95
C ASN A 222 5.25 19.43 21.98
N LYS A 223 5.51 20.69 22.34
CA LYS A 223 5.17 21.87 21.53
C LYS A 223 5.87 21.92 20.18
N ALA A 224 6.96 21.17 20.00
CA ALA A 224 7.68 21.05 18.73
C ALA A 224 7.10 19.96 17.81
N LEU A 225 6.09 19.19 18.27
CA LEU A 225 5.41 18.18 17.47
C LEU A 225 3.95 18.56 17.19
N ARG A 226 3.47 18.11 16.04
CA ARG A 226 2.07 18.04 15.66
C ARG A 226 1.81 16.62 15.18
N ILE A 227 1.04 15.87 15.96
CA ILE A 227 0.81 14.43 15.72
C ILE A 227 -0.59 14.24 15.17
N VAL A 228 -0.70 13.48 14.07
CA VAL A 228 -1.94 12.95 13.53
C VAL A 228 -1.85 11.45 13.56
N LEU A 229 -2.78 10.79 14.23
CA LEU A 229 -2.87 9.35 14.33
C LEU A 229 -4.13 8.86 13.61
N CYS A 230 -3.98 7.96 12.65
CA CYS A 230 -5.08 7.33 11.93
C CYS A 230 -5.57 6.06 12.65
N GLY A 231 -6.86 5.79 12.55
CA GLY A 231 -7.50 4.59 13.10
C GLY A 231 -8.97 4.50 12.75
N HIS A 232 -9.60 3.39 13.10
CA HIS A 232 -11.06 3.27 13.01
C HIS A 232 -11.77 4.11 14.09
N ALA A 233 -13.03 4.43 13.82
CA ALA A 233 -13.88 5.10 14.80
C ALA A 233 -13.89 4.31 16.13
N GLY A 234 -13.60 4.99 17.24
CA GLY A 234 -13.52 4.43 18.57
C GLY A 234 -12.20 3.72 18.92
N GLU A 235 -11.25 3.61 18.00
CA GLU A 235 -9.97 2.92 18.25
C GLU A 235 -9.06 3.73 19.16
N HIS A 236 -9.15 5.05 19.09
CA HIS A 236 -8.29 5.99 19.82
C HIS A 236 -9.08 6.93 20.75
N ASP A 237 -10.36 6.65 21.05
CA ASP A 237 -11.21 7.53 21.87
C ASP A 237 -10.63 7.80 23.28
N ALA A 238 -9.80 6.89 23.79
CA ALA A 238 -9.12 7.06 25.07
C ALA A 238 -8.03 8.17 25.04
N LEU A 239 -7.71 8.74 23.87
CA LEU A 239 -6.75 9.84 23.70
C LEU A 239 -7.42 11.21 23.65
N LEU A 240 -8.73 11.26 23.59
CA LEU A 240 -9.54 12.47 23.55
C LEU A 240 -9.99 12.87 24.95
#